data_ca45e0d6e44ddf6440cea6ed3028a440
#
_entry.id   ca45e0d6e44ddf6440cea6ed3028a440
#
_cell.length_a   1.000
_cell.length_b   1.000
_cell.length_c   1.000
_cell.angle_alpha   90.00
_cell.angle_beta   90.00
_cell.angle_gamma   90.00
#
_symmetry.space_group_name_H-M   'P 1'
#
loop_
_entity.id
_entity.type
_entity.pdbx_description
1 polymer ?
#
loop_
_entity_poly.entity_id
_entity_poly.type
_entity_poly.pdbx_seq_one_letter_code
_entity_poly.pdbx_strand_id
1 'polypeptide(L)'
;MCGNGIRCLARFLADSDGDAPGKRWAIETPAGLIRPELQSDGQLRVDMGAPFLEPSSIPTTLPLVDGLARGSADLADRALEVAAVGMGNPHVVVPVEDLNAIPFDAWGAALEVHHLFPAKTNVHFLQVHARNRLEIRVWERGAGPTLACGTGACATLVAAVLLGLADDHAEVMLPGGPLQIAWPGRHGAVLMTGPAVAVFDGVLSPCLLYTSPSPRDGDE
;
A
#
# COMPACT_ATOMS: atom_id res chain seq x y z
N MET A 1 -1.68 9.70 -2.04
CA MET A 1 -0.27 9.69 -2.53
C MET A 1 0.03 8.32 -3.11
N CYS A 2 0.82 8.21 -4.19
CA CYS A 2 1.18 6.94 -4.82
C CYS A 2 2.63 6.59 -4.47
N GLY A 3 2.84 5.59 -3.62
CA GLY A 3 4.17 5.18 -3.17
C GLY A 3 5.09 4.70 -4.30
N ASN A 4 4.54 4.03 -5.31
CA ASN A 4 5.31 3.61 -6.49
C ASN A 4 5.74 4.83 -7.32
N GLY A 5 4.81 5.75 -7.62
CA GLY A 5 5.09 6.95 -8.41
C GLY A 5 6.16 7.85 -7.77
N ILE A 6 6.13 8.02 -6.45
CA ILE A 6 7.15 8.80 -5.73
C ILE A 6 8.53 8.18 -5.86
N ARG A 7 8.66 6.85 -5.76
CA ARG A 7 9.95 6.17 -5.97
C ARG A 7 10.45 6.32 -7.39
N CYS A 8 9.55 6.16 -8.38
CA CYS A 8 9.92 6.36 -9.79
C CYS A 8 10.41 7.79 -10.08
N LEU A 9 9.71 8.81 -9.53
CA LEU A 9 10.14 10.19 -9.69
C LEU A 9 11.51 10.45 -9.02
N ALA A 10 11.70 9.97 -7.80
CA ALA A 10 12.97 10.12 -7.10
C ALA A 10 14.11 9.40 -7.84
N ARG A 11 13.86 8.23 -8.43
CA ARG A 11 14.83 7.52 -9.27
C ARG A 11 15.18 8.31 -10.53
N PHE A 12 14.17 8.84 -11.20
CA PHE A 12 14.36 9.68 -12.38
C PHE A 12 15.24 10.90 -12.06
N LEU A 13 14.98 11.59 -10.95
CA LEU A 13 15.78 12.73 -10.50
C LEU A 13 17.21 12.30 -10.18
N ALA A 14 17.39 11.20 -9.45
CA ALA A 14 18.71 10.68 -9.10
C ALA A 14 19.56 10.36 -10.35
N ASP A 15 18.96 9.72 -11.35
CA ASP A 15 19.65 9.37 -12.58
C ASP A 15 19.96 10.61 -13.44
N SER A 16 19.04 11.60 -13.48
CA SER A 16 19.22 12.83 -14.25
C SER A 16 20.29 13.74 -13.68
N ASP A 17 20.38 13.85 -12.35
CA ASP A 17 21.29 14.76 -11.66
C ASP A 17 22.61 14.09 -11.24
N GLY A 18 22.70 12.76 -11.38
CA GLY A 18 23.88 11.99 -10.95
C GLY A 18 24.02 11.95 -9.41
N ASP A 19 22.91 11.95 -8.70
CA ASP A 19 22.89 12.04 -7.25
C ASP A 19 23.44 10.77 -6.57
N ALA A 20 24.14 10.98 -5.46
CA ALA A 20 24.72 9.91 -4.65
C ALA A 20 23.76 9.42 -3.55
N PRO A 21 23.97 8.21 -3.00
CA PRO A 21 23.25 7.73 -1.82
C PRO A 21 23.23 8.74 -0.68
N GLY A 22 22.12 8.78 0.05
CA GLY A 22 21.84 9.76 1.10
C GLY A 22 21.13 11.03 0.60
N LYS A 23 21.00 11.21 -0.73
CA LYS A 23 20.21 12.31 -1.29
C LYS A 23 18.75 12.19 -0.89
N ARG A 24 18.17 13.33 -0.50
CA ARG A 24 16.75 13.51 -0.19
C ARG A 24 16.16 14.60 -1.05
N TRP A 25 14.96 14.38 -1.51
CA TRP A 25 14.18 15.38 -2.24
C TRP A 25 13.01 15.85 -1.39
N ALA A 26 12.49 17.02 -1.68
CA ALA A 26 11.25 17.55 -1.14
C ALA A 26 10.26 17.69 -2.31
N ILE A 27 9.31 16.77 -2.41
CA ILE A 27 8.38 16.69 -3.54
C ILE A 27 6.99 17.10 -3.05
N GLU A 28 6.46 18.18 -3.62
CA GLU A 28 5.08 18.62 -3.36
C GLU A 28 4.10 17.71 -4.06
N THR A 29 3.08 17.27 -3.32
CA THR A 29 2.00 16.43 -3.84
C THR A 29 0.66 16.93 -3.30
N PRO A 30 -0.48 16.55 -3.89
CA PRO A 30 -1.80 16.84 -3.30
C PRO A 30 -1.99 16.30 -1.88
N ALA A 31 -1.20 15.29 -1.47
CA ALA A 31 -1.21 14.74 -0.11
C ALA A 31 -0.18 15.42 0.83
N GLY A 32 0.45 16.50 0.41
CA GLY A 32 1.48 17.22 1.15
C GLY A 32 2.90 16.94 0.64
N LEU A 33 3.88 17.40 1.42
CA LEU A 33 5.28 17.30 1.10
C LEU A 33 5.82 15.89 1.43
N ILE A 34 6.29 15.18 0.42
CA ILE A 34 6.88 13.85 0.55
C ILE A 34 8.41 13.92 0.38
N ARG A 35 9.13 13.17 1.20
CA ARG A 35 10.60 13.20 1.23
C ARG A 35 11.19 11.81 0.97
N PRO A 36 11.30 11.39 -0.31
CA PRO A 36 12.06 10.18 -0.65
C PRO A 36 13.55 10.37 -0.42
N GLU A 37 14.23 9.26 -0.09
CA GLU A 37 15.68 9.22 0.16
C GLU A 37 16.31 8.05 -0.60
N LEU A 38 17.38 8.31 -1.35
CA LEU A 38 18.17 7.29 -2.03
C LEU A 38 19.07 6.57 -1.00
N GLN A 39 18.91 5.26 -0.90
CA GLN A 39 19.66 4.41 0.01
C GLN A 39 20.99 3.96 -0.62
N SER A 40 21.91 3.44 0.20
CA SER A 40 23.24 2.97 -0.26
C SER A 40 23.17 1.78 -1.22
N ASP A 41 22.12 1.00 -1.18
CA ASP A 41 21.84 -0.13 -2.07
C ASP A 41 21.07 0.24 -3.34
N GLY A 42 20.84 1.56 -3.55
CA GLY A 42 20.10 2.08 -4.70
C GLY A 42 18.57 2.00 -4.56
N GLN A 43 18.05 1.47 -3.44
CA GLN A 43 16.63 1.52 -3.17
C GLN A 43 16.19 2.93 -2.71
N LEU A 44 14.90 3.16 -2.74
CA LEU A 44 14.29 4.42 -2.34
C LEU A 44 13.42 4.23 -1.11
N ARG A 45 13.76 4.94 -0.04
CA ARG A 45 12.99 4.99 1.20
C ARG A 45 12.05 6.18 1.17
N VAL A 46 10.80 5.94 1.51
CA VAL A 46 9.73 6.95 1.56
C VAL A 46 9.07 6.94 2.92
N ASP A 47 8.91 8.11 3.51
CA ASP A 47 8.04 8.33 4.66
C ASP A 47 6.59 8.37 4.17
N MET A 48 5.80 7.38 4.59
CA MET A 48 4.42 7.19 4.16
C MET A 48 3.41 7.87 5.11
N GLY A 49 3.90 8.54 6.15
CA GLY A 49 3.09 9.13 7.21
C GLY A 49 2.63 8.13 8.28
N ALA A 50 2.00 8.66 9.32
CA ALA A 50 1.44 7.84 10.38
C ALA A 50 0.19 7.09 9.91
N PRO A 51 -0.04 5.84 10.37
CA PRO A 51 -1.26 5.11 10.07
C PRO A 51 -2.44 5.72 10.83
N PHE A 52 -3.63 5.66 10.23
CA PHE A 52 -4.89 5.96 10.90
C PHE A 52 -5.46 4.66 11.47
N LEU A 53 -5.72 4.62 12.76
CA LEU A 53 -6.21 3.45 13.48
C LEU A 53 -7.64 3.62 13.97
N GLU A 54 -8.10 4.86 14.11
CA GLU A 54 -9.48 5.17 14.51
C GLU A 54 -10.47 4.81 13.40
N PRO A 55 -11.54 4.05 13.71
CA PRO A 55 -12.51 3.58 12.71
C PRO A 55 -13.08 4.71 11.83
N SER A 56 -13.39 5.87 12.42
CA SER A 56 -13.92 7.03 11.71
C SER A 56 -12.95 7.61 10.69
N SER A 57 -11.64 7.49 10.93
CA SER A 57 -10.58 7.96 10.02
C SER A 57 -10.27 6.96 8.90
N ILE A 58 -10.73 5.69 9.04
CA ILE A 58 -10.56 4.61 8.05
C ILE A 58 -11.81 4.44 7.18
N PRO A 59 -12.87 5.16 7.35
CA PRO A 59 -14.31 4.93 7.11
C PRO A 59 -14.73 3.44 7.24
N THR A 60 -14.67 2.91 8.47
CA THR A 60 -15.13 1.57 8.79
C THR A 60 -16.08 1.56 10.00
N THR A 61 -17.00 0.59 10.05
CA THR A 61 -17.89 0.33 11.20
C THR A 61 -17.34 -0.75 12.13
N LEU A 62 -16.14 -1.28 11.85
CA LEU A 62 -15.46 -2.21 12.76
C LEU A 62 -15.23 -1.56 14.14
N PRO A 63 -15.41 -2.30 15.23
CA PRO A 63 -15.08 -1.80 16.56
C PRO A 63 -13.57 -1.61 16.74
N LEU A 64 -13.19 -0.63 17.55
CA LEU A 64 -11.81 -0.47 18.00
C LEU A 64 -11.55 -1.45 19.14
N VAL A 65 -10.65 -2.40 18.94
CA VAL A 65 -10.27 -3.43 19.93
C VAL A 65 -8.75 -3.42 20.07
N ASP A 66 -8.25 -3.17 21.27
CA ASP A 66 -6.82 -3.07 21.59
C ASP A 66 -6.05 -2.11 20.65
N GLY A 67 -6.67 -0.97 20.29
CA GLY A 67 -6.07 0.05 19.44
C GLY A 67 -6.05 -0.27 17.94
N LEU A 68 -6.81 -1.28 17.49
CA LEU A 68 -6.96 -1.67 16.09
C LEU A 68 -8.44 -1.82 15.75
N ALA A 69 -8.89 -1.25 14.66
CA ALA A 69 -10.23 -1.50 14.12
C ALA A 69 -10.28 -2.93 13.58
N ARG A 70 -10.90 -3.87 14.30
CA ARG A 70 -10.92 -5.31 13.94
C ARG A 70 -12.21 -6.00 14.32
N GLY A 71 -12.49 -7.10 13.65
CA GLY A 71 -13.67 -7.91 13.88
C GLY A 71 -13.84 -8.99 12.83
N SER A 72 -15.06 -9.49 12.68
CA SER A 72 -15.40 -10.51 11.71
C SER A 72 -16.24 -9.92 10.57
N ALA A 73 -15.87 -10.25 9.33
CA ALA A 73 -16.64 -9.94 8.13
C ALA A 73 -17.32 -11.21 7.61
N ASP A 74 -18.66 -11.18 7.57
CA ASP A 74 -19.46 -12.31 7.13
C ASP A 74 -19.58 -12.32 5.60
N LEU A 75 -18.96 -13.29 4.96
CA LEU A 75 -19.13 -13.59 3.54
C LEU A 75 -20.18 -14.69 3.36
N ALA A 76 -20.58 -14.93 2.12
CA ALA A 76 -21.66 -15.88 1.83
C ALA A 76 -21.37 -17.33 2.30
N ASP A 77 -20.11 -17.72 2.34
CA ASP A 77 -19.64 -19.07 2.67
C ASP A 77 -18.99 -19.18 4.06
N ARG A 78 -18.51 -18.06 4.62
CA ARG A 78 -17.84 -18.03 5.93
C ARG A 78 -17.67 -16.63 6.51
N ALA A 79 -17.32 -16.58 7.78
CA ALA A 79 -16.82 -15.38 8.43
C ALA A 79 -15.29 -15.34 8.36
N LEU A 80 -14.71 -14.14 8.12
CA LEU A 80 -13.28 -13.88 8.07
C LEU A 80 -12.91 -12.87 9.15
N GLU A 81 -11.86 -13.17 9.90
CA GLU A 81 -11.25 -12.18 10.80
C GLU A 81 -10.56 -11.10 9.96
N VAL A 82 -10.85 -9.85 10.25
CA VAL A 82 -10.35 -8.71 9.50
C VAL A 82 -9.85 -7.60 10.40
N ALA A 83 -8.84 -6.87 9.93
CA ALA A 83 -8.32 -5.67 10.60
C ALA A 83 -8.24 -4.52 9.59
N ALA A 84 -8.67 -3.32 9.99
CA ALA A 84 -8.65 -2.14 9.13
C ALA A 84 -7.59 -1.14 9.57
N VAL A 85 -6.86 -0.57 8.60
CA VAL A 85 -5.83 0.46 8.78
C VAL A 85 -5.95 1.48 7.66
N GLY A 86 -5.87 2.76 7.99
CA GLY A 86 -5.79 3.85 7.01
C GLY A 86 -4.35 4.26 6.73
N MET A 87 -4.02 4.46 5.46
CA MET A 87 -2.76 5.07 5.00
C MET A 87 -3.04 6.24 4.05
N GLY A 88 -4.03 7.09 4.43
CA GLY A 88 -4.59 8.12 3.56
C GLY A 88 -5.71 7.61 2.64
N ASN A 89 -5.88 6.29 2.57
CA ASN A 89 -6.98 5.56 1.96
C ASN A 89 -7.29 4.31 2.83
N PRO A 90 -8.50 3.73 2.75
CA PRO A 90 -8.89 2.59 3.57
C PRO A 90 -8.26 1.28 3.08
N HIS A 91 -7.78 0.47 4.03
CA HIS A 91 -7.28 -0.87 3.81
C HIS A 91 -7.88 -1.83 4.82
N VAL A 92 -8.27 -3.02 4.36
CA VAL A 92 -8.58 -4.17 5.21
C VAL A 92 -7.55 -5.27 4.99
N VAL A 93 -7.05 -5.81 6.07
CA VAL A 93 -6.07 -6.91 6.10
C VAL A 93 -6.77 -8.16 6.63
N VAL A 94 -6.63 -9.25 5.91
CA VAL A 94 -7.25 -10.56 6.18
C VAL A 94 -6.14 -11.59 6.35
N PRO A 95 -5.76 -11.97 7.57
CA PRO A 95 -4.82 -13.07 7.78
C PRO A 95 -5.39 -14.38 7.26
N VAL A 96 -4.57 -15.11 6.50
CA VAL A 96 -4.92 -16.43 5.94
C VAL A 96 -3.75 -17.40 6.12
N GLU A 97 -4.03 -18.70 6.15
CA GLU A 97 -2.99 -19.72 6.27
C GLU A 97 -2.23 -19.93 4.95
N ASP A 98 -2.94 -19.93 3.82
CA ASP A 98 -2.35 -20.14 2.49
C ASP A 98 -3.06 -19.24 1.46
N LEU A 99 -2.29 -18.34 0.85
CA LEU A 99 -2.77 -17.43 -0.20
C LEU A 99 -3.23 -18.14 -1.48
N ASN A 100 -2.76 -19.37 -1.71
CA ASN A 100 -3.15 -20.15 -2.89
C ASN A 100 -4.45 -20.94 -2.68
N ALA A 101 -4.85 -21.14 -1.43
CA ALA A 101 -6.05 -21.90 -1.08
C ALA A 101 -7.32 -21.05 -0.97
N ILE A 102 -7.21 -19.71 -1.04
CA ILE A 102 -8.36 -18.82 -0.90
C ILE A 102 -9.05 -18.56 -2.26
N PRO A 103 -10.38 -18.40 -2.30
CA PRO A 103 -11.09 -17.92 -3.48
C PRO A 103 -10.92 -16.41 -3.64
N PHE A 104 -9.70 -15.99 -4.00
CA PHE A 104 -9.21 -14.62 -3.97
C PHE A 104 -10.14 -13.62 -4.65
N ASP A 105 -10.60 -13.91 -5.87
CA ASP A 105 -11.43 -12.98 -6.63
C ASP A 105 -12.82 -12.80 -5.98
N ALA A 106 -13.42 -13.89 -5.51
CA ALA A 106 -14.73 -13.85 -4.85
C ALA A 106 -14.66 -13.09 -3.52
N TRP A 107 -13.67 -13.38 -2.69
CA TRP A 107 -13.52 -12.72 -1.40
C TRP A 107 -13.07 -11.27 -1.54
N GLY A 108 -12.16 -10.98 -2.48
CA GLY A 108 -11.70 -9.63 -2.75
C GLY A 108 -12.83 -8.70 -3.17
N ALA A 109 -13.65 -9.14 -4.16
CA ALA A 109 -14.79 -8.38 -4.63
C ALA A 109 -15.87 -8.19 -3.53
N ALA A 110 -16.14 -9.22 -2.73
CA ALA A 110 -17.12 -9.12 -1.65
C ALA A 110 -16.68 -8.19 -0.52
N LEU A 111 -15.41 -8.27 -0.12
CA LEU A 111 -14.85 -7.42 0.94
C LEU A 111 -14.69 -5.95 0.50
N GLU A 112 -14.34 -5.69 -0.76
CA GLU A 112 -14.24 -4.31 -1.28
C GLU A 112 -15.49 -3.50 -0.99
N VAL A 113 -16.68 -4.10 -1.17
CA VAL A 113 -17.98 -3.44 -1.05
C VAL A 113 -18.76 -3.86 0.21
N HIS A 114 -18.09 -4.54 1.13
CA HIS A 114 -18.74 -5.04 2.34
C HIS A 114 -19.32 -3.90 3.19
N HIS A 115 -20.46 -4.11 3.83
CA HIS A 115 -21.15 -3.07 4.64
C HIS A 115 -20.31 -2.51 5.78
N LEU A 116 -19.30 -3.24 6.27
CA LEU A 116 -18.32 -2.75 7.23
C LEU A 116 -17.43 -1.61 6.68
N PHE A 117 -17.39 -1.41 5.37
CA PHE A 117 -16.57 -0.40 4.68
C PHE A 117 -17.43 0.47 3.77
N PRO A 118 -18.22 1.43 4.33
CA PRO A 118 -19.18 2.22 3.56
C PRO A 118 -18.56 3.08 2.44
N ALA A 119 -17.27 3.40 2.52
CA ALA A 119 -16.51 4.09 1.46
C ALA A 119 -15.75 3.14 0.54
N LYS A 120 -16.07 1.83 0.58
CA LYS A 120 -15.29 0.73 0.00
C LYS A 120 -13.86 0.69 0.56
N THR A 121 -13.13 -0.39 0.31
CA THR A 121 -11.78 -0.59 0.85
C THR A 121 -10.86 -1.33 -0.12
N ASN A 122 -9.55 -1.14 0.03
CA ASN A 122 -8.56 -2.03 -0.56
C ASN A 122 -8.42 -3.27 0.35
N VAL A 123 -8.32 -4.46 -0.24
CA VAL A 123 -8.27 -5.74 0.49
C VAL A 123 -6.90 -6.38 0.32
N HIS A 124 -6.31 -6.80 1.43
CA HIS A 124 -5.01 -7.46 1.46
C HIS A 124 -5.14 -8.79 2.20
N PHE A 125 -5.04 -9.89 1.48
CA PHE A 125 -4.92 -11.21 2.10
C PHE A 125 -3.48 -11.42 2.51
N LEU A 126 -3.25 -11.70 3.80
CA LEU A 126 -1.93 -11.79 4.42
C LEU A 126 -1.62 -13.23 4.81
N GLN A 127 -0.51 -13.76 4.28
CA GLN A 127 0.14 -14.96 4.80
C GLN A 127 1.41 -14.58 5.55
N VAL A 128 1.58 -15.12 6.75
CA VAL A 128 2.75 -14.87 7.59
C VAL A 128 3.71 -16.06 7.48
N HIS A 129 4.88 -15.85 6.88
CA HIS A 129 5.93 -16.87 6.80
C HIS A 129 6.86 -16.81 8.01
N ALA A 130 7.14 -15.60 8.49
CA ALA A 130 7.90 -15.31 9.71
C ALA A 130 7.52 -13.91 10.22
N ARG A 131 7.89 -13.58 11.45
CA ARG A 131 7.59 -12.26 12.04
C ARG A 131 8.15 -11.08 11.23
N ASN A 132 9.20 -11.32 10.46
CA ASN A 132 9.84 -10.34 9.57
C ASN A 132 9.67 -10.66 8.07
N ARG A 133 8.79 -11.62 7.73
CA ARG A 133 8.54 -12.02 6.33
C ARG A 133 7.06 -12.30 6.11
N LEU A 134 6.42 -11.38 5.41
CA LEU A 134 4.99 -11.39 5.11
C LEU A 134 4.80 -11.53 3.60
N GLU A 135 3.69 -12.14 3.19
CA GLU A 135 3.30 -12.20 1.78
C GLU A 135 1.84 -11.77 1.65
N ILE A 136 1.52 -10.98 0.61
CA ILE A 136 0.17 -10.49 0.39
C ILE A 136 -0.29 -10.67 -1.05
N ARG A 137 -1.59 -10.88 -1.22
CA ARG A 137 -2.31 -10.66 -2.47
C ARG A 137 -3.23 -9.46 -2.31
N VAL A 138 -3.28 -8.64 -3.36
CA VAL A 138 -3.91 -7.32 -3.30
C VAL A 138 -5.10 -7.24 -4.23
N TRP A 139 -6.22 -6.80 -3.68
CA TRP A 139 -7.41 -6.38 -4.42
C TRP A 139 -7.63 -4.89 -4.15
N GLU A 140 -7.39 -4.04 -5.14
CA GLU A 140 -7.52 -2.61 -4.96
C GLU A 140 -8.94 -2.11 -5.26
N ARG A 141 -9.38 -1.17 -4.47
CA ARG A 141 -10.68 -0.51 -4.57
C ARG A 141 -10.88 0.10 -5.96
N GLY A 142 -11.88 -0.39 -6.69
CA GLY A 142 -12.22 0.05 -8.03
C GLY A 142 -11.31 -0.46 -9.16
N ALA A 143 -10.26 -1.23 -8.83
CA ALA A 143 -9.33 -1.77 -9.82
C ALA A 143 -9.25 -3.31 -9.83
N GLY A 144 -9.67 -3.97 -8.72
CA GLY A 144 -9.56 -5.42 -8.59
C GLY A 144 -8.13 -5.90 -8.31
N PRO A 145 -7.73 -7.08 -8.82
CA PRO A 145 -6.39 -7.63 -8.61
C PRO A 145 -5.31 -6.71 -9.16
N THR A 146 -4.30 -6.40 -8.32
CA THR A 146 -3.13 -5.61 -8.74
C THR A 146 -1.83 -6.25 -8.28
N LEU A 147 -0.73 -5.88 -8.92
CA LEU A 147 0.59 -6.45 -8.62
C LEU A 147 1.28 -5.75 -7.44
N ALA A 148 0.92 -4.51 -7.14
CA ALA A 148 1.62 -3.73 -6.12
C ALA A 148 0.73 -2.60 -5.56
N CYS A 149 0.66 -2.54 -4.23
CA CYS A 149 0.01 -1.45 -3.50
C CYS A 149 0.92 -1.05 -2.32
N GLY A 150 1.65 0.06 -2.45
CA GLY A 150 2.59 0.51 -1.42
C GLY A 150 1.91 0.86 -0.10
N THR A 151 0.78 1.58 -0.14
CA THR A 151 -0.02 1.89 1.06
C THR A 151 -0.61 0.62 1.69
N GLY A 152 -0.98 -0.35 0.85
CA GLY A 152 -1.45 -1.66 1.31
C GLY A 152 -0.39 -2.47 2.03
N ALA A 153 0.86 -2.48 1.53
CA ALA A 153 1.98 -3.12 2.23
C ALA A 153 2.23 -2.47 3.60
N CYS A 154 2.18 -1.13 3.67
CA CYS A 154 2.28 -0.39 4.94
C CYS A 154 1.15 -0.75 5.91
N ALA A 155 -0.10 -0.70 5.46
CA ALA A 155 -1.27 -1.06 6.26
C ALA A 155 -1.19 -2.52 6.76
N THR A 156 -0.70 -3.42 5.91
CA THR A 156 -0.51 -4.84 6.26
C THR A 156 0.49 -5.02 7.39
N LEU A 157 1.67 -4.36 7.32
CA LEU A 157 2.62 -4.44 8.43
C LEU A 157 2.02 -3.90 9.72
N VAL A 158 1.38 -2.72 9.67
CA VAL A 158 0.76 -2.10 10.87
C VAL A 158 -0.27 -3.04 11.49
N ALA A 159 -1.18 -3.61 10.67
CA ALA A 159 -2.17 -4.58 11.16
C ALA A 159 -1.50 -5.82 11.75
N ALA A 160 -0.51 -6.40 11.07
CA ALA A 160 0.21 -7.58 11.53
C ALA A 160 0.95 -7.35 12.86
N VAL A 161 1.56 -6.17 13.03
CA VAL A 161 2.20 -5.76 14.30
C VAL A 161 1.19 -5.69 15.44
N LEU A 162 0.05 -5.02 15.22
CA LEU A 162 -0.99 -4.86 16.23
C LEU A 162 -1.72 -6.16 16.55
N LEU A 163 -1.80 -7.09 15.61
CA LEU A 163 -2.29 -8.46 15.82
C LEU A 163 -1.25 -9.37 16.49
N GLY A 164 -0.01 -8.90 16.72
CA GLY A 164 1.06 -9.69 17.31
C GLY A 164 1.70 -10.71 16.36
N LEU A 165 1.41 -10.63 15.07
CA LEU A 165 1.85 -11.56 14.01
C LEU A 165 3.23 -11.19 13.44
N ALA A 166 3.64 -9.92 13.51
CA ALA A 166 4.90 -9.43 12.94
C ALA A 166 5.70 -8.59 13.93
N ASP A 167 6.98 -8.40 13.62
CA ASP A 167 7.84 -7.40 14.25
C ASP A 167 7.56 -6.01 13.64
N ASP A 168 8.13 -4.95 14.21
CA ASP A 168 7.92 -3.58 13.74
C ASP A 168 8.62 -3.26 12.40
N HIS A 169 9.27 -4.25 11.81
CA HIS A 169 9.84 -4.21 10.46
C HIS A 169 9.71 -5.59 9.81
N ALA A 170 9.37 -5.62 8.53
CA ALA A 170 9.27 -6.85 7.75
C ALA A 170 9.47 -6.61 6.25
N GLU A 171 9.95 -7.64 5.58
CA GLU A 171 9.77 -7.77 4.14
C GLU A 171 8.31 -8.15 3.85
N VAL A 172 7.65 -7.36 3.03
CA VAL A 172 6.31 -7.64 2.52
C VAL A 172 6.43 -8.00 1.05
N MET A 173 6.21 -9.27 0.73
CA MET A 173 6.19 -9.77 -0.63
C MET A 173 4.84 -9.49 -1.27
N LEU A 174 4.85 -8.80 -2.40
CA LEU A 174 3.70 -8.58 -3.27
C LEU A 174 3.90 -9.34 -4.58
N PRO A 175 2.85 -9.57 -5.39
CA PRO A 175 3.02 -10.18 -6.73
C PRO A 175 4.02 -9.43 -7.63
N GLY A 176 4.14 -8.10 -7.47
CA GLY A 176 5.09 -7.26 -8.20
C GLY A 176 6.50 -7.16 -7.60
N GLY A 177 6.76 -7.82 -6.49
CA GLY A 177 8.06 -7.85 -5.81
C GLY A 177 8.04 -7.39 -4.36
N PRO A 178 9.16 -7.53 -3.64
CA PRO A 178 9.27 -7.23 -2.22
C PRO A 178 9.36 -5.72 -1.93
N LEU A 179 8.83 -5.34 -0.78
CA LEU A 179 9.03 -4.04 -0.15
C LEU A 179 9.51 -4.27 1.29
N GLN A 180 10.48 -3.46 1.74
CA GLN A 180 10.84 -3.40 3.15
C GLN A 180 9.98 -2.34 3.82
N ILE A 181 9.18 -2.76 4.79
CA ILE A 181 8.30 -1.88 5.54
C ILE A 181 8.76 -1.85 6.99
N ALA A 182 8.80 -0.65 7.59
CA ALA A 182 9.12 -0.47 8.99
C ALA A 182 8.17 0.53 9.65
N TRP A 183 7.74 0.19 10.86
CA TRP A 183 6.97 1.07 11.75
C TRP A 183 7.68 1.17 13.10
N PRO A 184 8.78 1.95 13.19
CA PRO A 184 9.69 1.93 14.33
C PRO A 184 8.98 2.32 15.63
N GLY A 185 9.16 1.51 16.67
CA GLY A 185 8.59 1.75 17.97
C GLY A 185 7.06 1.76 18.01
N ARG A 186 6.40 1.37 16.95
CA ARG A 186 4.94 1.37 16.78
C ARG A 186 4.31 2.75 16.91
N HIS A 187 5.06 3.80 16.58
CA HIS A 187 4.65 5.19 16.64
C HIS A 187 5.12 5.96 15.40
N GLY A 188 4.45 7.09 15.10
CA GLY A 188 4.85 7.96 14.00
C GLY A 188 4.66 7.33 12.62
N ALA A 189 5.53 7.72 11.71
CA ALA A 189 5.42 7.35 10.31
C ALA A 189 5.80 5.91 10.02
N VAL A 190 5.13 5.31 9.05
CA VAL A 190 5.54 4.05 8.41
C VAL A 190 6.53 4.38 7.32
N LEU A 191 7.66 3.68 7.31
CA LEU A 191 8.70 3.82 6.30
C LEU A 191 8.59 2.69 5.30
N MET A 192 8.60 3.02 4.02
CA MET A 192 8.57 2.06 2.92
C MET A 192 9.84 2.19 2.10
N THR A 193 10.58 1.10 1.94
CA THR A 193 11.78 1.03 1.10
C THR A 193 11.56 0.01 -0.01
N GLY A 194 11.90 0.36 -1.24
CA GLY A 194 11.76 -0.54 -2.36
C GLY A 194 12.48 -0.04 -3.61
N PRO A 195 12.60 -0.89 -4.62
CA PRO A 195 13.27 -0.56 -5.87
C PRO A 195 12.45 0.43 -6.71
N ALA A 196 13.15 1.13 -7.59
CA ALA A 196 12.61 1.75 -8.78
C ALA A 196 13.69 1.59 -9.87
N VAL A 197 13.32 0.93 -10.95
CA VAL A 197 14.25 0.55 -12.03
C VAL A 197 13.82 1.24 -13.31
N ALA A 198 14.76 1.94 -13.97
CA ALA A 198 14.55 2.43 -15.33
C ALA A 198 14.45 1.21 -16.28
N VAL A 199 13.36 1.13 -17.02
CA VAL A 199 13.08 0.00 -17.92
C VAL A 199 13.51 0.32 -19.35
N PHE A 200 13.26 1.53 -19.81
CA PHE A 200 13.68 2.06 -21.09
C PHE A 200 13.67 3.60 -21.10
N ASP A 201 14.41 4.19 -22.01
CA ASP A 201 14.32 5.61 -22.36
C ASP A 201 13.54 5.78 -23.66
N GLY A 202 12.77 6.86 -23.76
CA GLY A 202 11.95 7.13 -24.93
C GLY A 202 11.81 8.61 -25.21
N VAL A 203 11.52 8.94 -26.46
CA VAL A 203 11.20 10.31 -26.90
C VAL A 203 9.72 10.37 -27.25
N LEU A 204 8.98 11.27 -26.61
CA LEU A 204 7.59 11.52 -26.97
C LEU A 204 7.55 12.32 -28.29
N SER A 205 6.82 11.80 -29.25
CA SER A 205 6.55 12.56 -30.49
C SER A 205 5.74 13.80 -30.15
N PRO A 206 6.06 14.99 -30.74
CA PRO A 206 5.31 16.21 -30.51
C PRO A 206 3.80 16.07 -30.74
N CYS A 207 3.38 15.23 -31.67
CA CYS A 207 1.95 15.01 -31.94
C CYS A 207 1.20 14.35 -30.76
N LEU A 208 1.88 13.66 -29.85
CA LEU A 208 1.29 13.09 -28.64
C LEU A 208 1.07 14.14 -27.55
N LEU A 209 1.74 15.29 -27.63
CA LEU A 209 1.57 16.40 -26.69
C LEU A 209 0.33 17.26 -27.00
N TYR A 210 -0.24 17.11 -28.19
CA TYR A 210 -1.37 17.89 -28.69
C TYR A 210 -2.60 17.03 -29.00
N THR A 211 -2.65 15.78 -28.52
CA THR A 211 -3.88 15.00 -28.63
C THR A 211 -4.98 15.63 -27.80
N SER A 212 -6.19 15.67 -28.34
CA SER A 212 -7.39 16.11 -27.65
C SER A 212 -7.51 15.44 -26.28
N PRO A 213 -8.13 16.09 -25.28
CA PRO A 213 -8.40 15.48 -23.98
C PRO A 213 -8.95 14.08 -24.17
N SER A 214 -8.54 13.16 -23.32
CA SER A 214 -9.09 11.79 -23.31
C SER A 214 -10.61 11.87 -23.28
N PRO A 215 -11.34 10.99 -23.97
CA PRO A 215 -12.80 10.93 -23.82
C PRO A 215 -13.30 10.84 -22.37
N ARG A 216 -12.42 10.49 -21.43
CA ARG A 216 -12.70 10.49 -19.98
C ARG A 216 -12.65 11.89 -19.35
N ASP A 217 -12.04 12.87 -20.01
CA ASP A 217 -11.91 14.24 -19.48
C ASP A 217 -13.07 15.14 -19.96
N GLY A 218 -14.03 14.60 -20.68
CA GLY A 218 -15.16 15.30 -21.27
C GLY A 218 -16.53 15.09 -20.58
N ASP A 219 -16.58 14.30 -19.53
CA ASP A 219 -17.81 14.01 -18.77
C ASP A 219 -17.83 14.72 -17.40
N GLU A 220 -17.62 16.04 -17.40
CA GLU A 220 -18.02 16.91 -16.28
C GLU A 220 -19.25 17.73 -16.64
#